data_6d02a20a98697541f2a3956f47869185
#
_entry.id   6d02a20a98697541f2a3956f47869185
#
_cell.length_a   1.000
_cell.length_b   1.000
_cell.length_c   1.000
_cell.angle_alpha   90.00
_cell.angle_beta   90.00
_cell.angle_gamma   90.00
#
_symmetry.space_group_name_H-M   'P 1'
#
loop_
_entity.id
_entity.type
_entity.pdbx_description
1 polymer ?
#
loop_
_entity_poly.entity_id
_entity_poly.type
_entity_poly.pdbx_seq_one_letter_code
_entity_poly.pdbx_strand_id
1 'polypeptide(L)'
;MAERNLYLHEVIDIVGEGAMRYMEHTVGFNADAAADRGLDLLGTWYTMGSTGRWPQVVNMWECVDGWSGWRRLMEATNLRRTRNPELVEWWQEALKARSGGFDRLLGAAPGCPSLADLRAGAVSGSVFVHEISEVQPGAALGYLAAVRETRAPLLADHGHTLVGLYEVLMNDVEVVTIWASDPAGHEALMRAADAGSDERFAAWHEQARVAGRTRWREELMTPHPDTLLSRGDSL
;
A
#
# COMPACT_ATOMS: atom_id res chain seq x y z
N MET A 1 14.63 -17.58 12.61
CA MET A 1 14.36 -16.27 11.97
C MET A 1 12.87 -16.08 12.05
N ALA A 2 12.38 -14.89 12.41
CA ALA A 2 10.95 -14.60 12.33
C ALA A 2 10.50 -14.76 10.87
N GLU A 3 9.30 -15.28 10.69
CA GLU A 3 8.70 -15.44 9.36
C GLU A 3 8.46 -14.03 8.78
N ARG A 4 8.70 -13.86 7.49
CA ARG A 4 8.53 -12.58 6.80
C ARG A 4 7.05 -12.28 6.62
N ASN A 5 6.59 -11.10 7.00
CA ASN A 5 5.22 -10.67 6.72
C ASN A 5 5.02 -10.52 5.21
N LEU A 6 3.92 -11.07 4.73
CA LEU A 6 3.50 -11.00 3.33
C LEU A 6 2.23 -10.18 3.20
N TYR A 7 2.10 -9.51 2.05
CA TYR A 7 0.94 -8.68 1.74
C TYR A 7 0.45 -8.93 0.32
N LEU A 8 -0.86 -8.98 0.15
CA LEU A 8 -1.50 -8.87 -1.15
C LEU A 8 -1.76 -7.38 -1.41
N HIS A 9 -1.24 -6.88 -2.51
CA HIS A 9 -1.41 -5.51 -2.96
C HIS A 9 -2.19 -5.51 -4.27
N GLU A 10 -3.38 -4.95 -4.22
CA GLU A 10 -4.31 -4.90 -5.35
C GLU A 10 -4.45 -3.47 -5.84
N VAL A 11 -4.32 -3.24 -7.13
CA VAL A 11 -4.63 -1.98 -7.80
C VAL A 11 -5.81 -2.22 -8.73
N ILE A 12 -6.94 -1.63 -8.41
CA ILE A 12 -8.23 -1.92 -9.01
C ILE A 12 -8.68 -0.76 -9.89
N ASP A 13 -8.90 -1.02 -11.16
CA ASP A 13 -9.49 -0.04 -12.08
C ASP A 13 -11.00 0.06 -11.82
N ILE A 14 -11.47 1.24 -11.46
CA ILE A 14 -12.86 1.51 -11.11
C ILE A 14 -13.67 1.99 -12.33
N VAL A 15 -14.94 1.66 -12.34
CA VAL A 15 -15.90 2.11 -13.35
C VAL A 15 -16.75 3.26 -12.81
N GLY A 16 -16.68 4.43 -13.45
CA GLY A 16 -17.46 5.59 -13.05
C GLY A 16 -17.19 6.02 -11.60
N GLU A 17 -18.24 6.24 -10.83
CA GLU A 17 -18.20 6.67 -9.43
C GLU A 17 -18.24 5.49 -8.43
N GLY A 18 -17.90 4.28 -8.88
CA GLY A 18 -18.03 3.06 -8.08
C GLY A 18 -17.01 2.88 -6.94
N ALA A 19 -16.08 3.81 -6.74
CA ALA A 19 -14.98 3.65 -5.80
C ALA A 19 -15.43 3.44 -4.36
N MET A 20 -16.29 4.31 -3.82
CA MET A 20 -16.78 4.20 -2.45
C MET A 20 -17.50 2.89 -2.20
N ARG A 21 -18.43 2.54 -3.07
CA ARG A 21 -19.16 1.27 -2.98
C ARG A 21 -18.22 0.06 -3.01
N TYR A 22 -17.17 0.11 -3.84
CA TYR A 22 -16.18 -0.96 -3.88
C TYR A 22 -15.36 -1.05 -2.59
N MET A 23 -14.95 0.10 -2.02
CA MET A 23 -14.21 0.15 -0.75
C MET A 23 -15.08 -0.32 0.42
N GLU A 24 -16.35 0.11 0.51
CA GLU A 24 -17.33 -0.39 1.49
C GLU A 24 -17.48 -1.92 1.41
N HIS A 25 -17.59 -2.44 0.20
CA HIS A 25 -17.68 -3.88 -0.03
C HIS A 25 -16.40 -4.62 0.40
N THR A 26 -15.23 -4.00 0.21
CA THR A 26 -13.93 -4.53 0.65
C THR A 26 -13.82 -4.55 2.19
N VAL A 27 -14.24 -3.48 2.85
CA VAL A 27 -14.28 -3.38 4.32
C VAL A 27 -15.25 -4.41 4.90
N GLY A 28 -16.44 -4.56 4.31
CA GLY A 28 -17.41 -5.60 4.70
C GLY A 28 -16.81 -7.01 4.59
N PHE A 29 -16.11 -7.30 3.50
CA PHE A 29 -15.44 -8.60 3.33
C PHE A 29 -14.39 -8.85 4.42
N ASN A 30 -13.62 -7.82 4.83
CA ASN A 30 -12.66 -7.97 5.93
C ASN A 30 -13.34 -8.35 7.24
N ALA A 31 -14.46 -7.68 7.56
CA ALA A 31 -15.20 -7.95 8.79
C ALA A 31 -15.78 -9.37 8.84
N ASP A 32 -16.26 -9.88 7.71
CA ASP A 32 -17.08 -11.09 7.66
C ASP A 32 -16.31 -12.35 7.28
N ALA A 33 -15.31 -12.25 6.44
CA ALA A 33 -14.77 -13.42 5.76
C ALA A 33 -13.24 -13.44 5.50
N ALA A 34 -12.53 -12.34 5.66
CA ALA A 34 -11.12 -12.29 5.30
C ALA A 34 -10.24 -13.17 6.19
N ALA A 35 -10.53 -13.23 7.50
CA ALA A 35 -9.77 -14.01 8.47
C ALA A 35 -9.75 -15.51 8.14
N ASP A 36 -10.88 -16.08 7.73
CA ASP A 36 -10.99 -17.48 7.32
C ASP A 36 -10.14 -17.82 6.08
N ARG A 37 -9.81 -16.79 5.29
CA ARG A 37 -8.95 -16.89 4.11
C ARG A 37 -7.50 -16.52 4.39
N GLY A 38 -7.16 -16.21 5.64
CA GLY A 38 -5.81 -15.82 6.04
C GLY A 38 -5.45 -14.40 5.66
N LEU A 39 -6.42 -13.50 5.58
CA LEU A 39 -6.24 -12.09 5.25
C LEU A 39 -6.65 -11.18 6.42
N ASP A 40 -5.98 -10.03 6.55
CA ASP A 40 -6.37 -8.93 7.41
C ASP A 40 -6.13 -7.61 6.65
N LEU A 41 -7.14 -6.75 6.57
CA LEU A 41 -7.07 -5.52 5.78
C LEU A 41 -6.19 -4.48 6.46
N LEU A 42 -5.07 -4.13 5.84
CA LEU A 42 -4.26 -3.00 6.23
C LEU A 42 -4.97 -1.68 5.87
N GLY A 43 -5.54 -1.60 4.67
CA GLY A 43 -6.27 -0.45 4.20
C GLY A 43 -6.83 -0.63 2.80
N THR A 44 -7.81 0.21 2.49
CA THR A 44 -8.33 0.45 1.14
C THR A 44 -8.39 1.94 0.91
N TRP A 45 -7.87 2.39 -0.22
CA TRP A 45 -7.67 3.80 -0.56
C TRP A 45 -8.16 4.11 -1.95
N TYR A 46 -8.70 5.31 -2.14
CA TYR A 46 -9.05 5.86 -3.43
C TYR A 46 -7.96 6.79 -3.94
N THR A 47 -7.49 6.59 -5.18
CA THR A 47 -6.45 7.42 -5.80
C THR A 47 -6.99 8.81 -6.12
N MET A 48 -6.27 9.85 -5.72
CA MET A 48 -6.62 11.24 -5.99
C MET A 48 -6.33 11.60 -7.45
N GLY A 49 -7.33 12.08 -8.17
CA GLY A 49 -7.35 12.20 -9.62
C GLY A 49 -6.31 13.10 -10.29
N SER A 50 -5.58 13.93 -9.53
CA SER A 50 -4.52 14.79 -10.09
C SER A 50 -3.12 14.19 -9.97
N THR A 51 -2.97 13.01 -9.37
CA THR A 51 -1.65 12.51 -9.00
C THR A 51 -1.28 11.19 -9.64
N GLY A 52 -2.24 10.40 -10.04
CA GLY A 52 -1.97 9.09 -10.61
C GLY A 52 -3.02 8.67 -11.63
N ARG A 53 -3.08 7.37 -11.91
CA ARG A 53 -4.12 6.79 -12.76
C ARG A 53 -5.45 6.82 -12.01
N TRP A 54 -6.44 7.46 -12.58
CA TRP A 54 -7.75 7.66 -11.98
C TRP A 54 -8.87 7.21 -12.93
N PRO A 55 -9.99 6.61 -12.44
CA PRO A 55 -10.24 6.25 -11.04
C PRO A 55 -9.67 4.87 -10.68
N GLN A 56 -8.99 4.77 -9.54
CA GLN A 56 -8.46 3.52 -9.01
C GLN A 56 -8.70 3.41 -7.50
N VAL A 57 -8.80 2.16 -7.02
CA VAL A 57 -8.72 1.82 -5.60
C VAL A 57 -7.50 0.93 -5.39
N VAL A 58 -6.77 1.19 -4.32
CA VAL A 58 -5.65 0.36 -3.88
C VAL A 58 -6.06 -0.34 -2.60
N ASN A 59 -6.00 -1.68 -2.57
CA ASN A 59 -6.17 -2.47 -1.36
C ASN A 59 -4.84 -3.06 -0.92
N MET A 60 -4.65 -3.16 0.39
CA MET A 60 -3.52 -3.86 0.98
C MET A 60 -4.00 -4.80 2.08
N TRP A 61 -3.69 -6.08 1.92
CA TRP A 61 -4.05 -7.14 2.84
C TRP A 61 -2.81 -7.80 3.41
N GLU A 62 -2.71 -7.94 4.73
CA GLU A 62 -1.72 -8.82 5.33
C GLU A 62 -2.13 -10.28 5.14
N CYS A 63 -1.21 -11.12 4.68
CA CYS A 63 -1.36 -12.57 4.73
C CYS A 63 -1.02 -13.02 6.16
N VAL A 64 -2.04 -13.26 6.98
CA VAL A 64 -1.86 -13.65 8.38
C VAL A 64 -1.07 -14.96 8.45
N ASP A 65 -0.03 -15.01 9.28
CA ASP A 65 0.96 -16.09 9.35
C ASP A 65 1.80 -16.26 8.05
N GLY A 66 2.08 -15.17 7.34
CA GLY A 66 3.03 -15.16 6.23
C GLY A 66 2.70 -16.17 5.11
N TRP A 67 3.63 -17.05 4.78
CA TRP A 67 3.42 -18.07 3.75
C TRP A 67 2.29 -19.06 4.05
N SER A 68 1.99 -19.31 5.32
CA SER A 68 0.85 -20.17 5.71
C SER A 68 -0.48 -19.47 5.40
N GLY A 69 -0.58 -18.16 5.65
CA GLY A 69 -1.72 -17.35 5.25
C GLY A 69 -1.89 -17.27 3.74
N TRP A 70 -0.81 -17.01 3.02
CA TRP A 70 -0.82 -17.03 1.56
C TRP A 70 -1.32 -18.38 1.01
N ARG A 71 -0.86 -19.50 1.58
CA ARG A 71 -1.35 -20.82 1.18
C ARG A 71 -2.86 -20.97 1.40
N ARG A 72 -3.38 -20.56 2.58
CA ARG A 72 -4.83 -20.58 2.85
C ARG A 72 -5.60 -19.76 1.82
N LEU A 73 -5.10 -18.55 1.49
CA LEU A 73 -5.68 -17.70 0.47
C LEU A 73 -5.73 -18.41 -0.90
N MET A 74 -4.63 -19.03 -1.33
CA MET A 74 -4.58 -19.76 -2.60
C MET A 74 -5.57 -20.91 -2.63
N GLU A 75 -5.64 -21.71 -1.57
CA GLU A 75 -6.55 -22.85 -1.46
C GLU A 75 -8.03 -22.41 -1.44
N ALA A 76 -8.35 -21.36 -0.66
CA ALA A 76 -9.72 -20.89 -0.50
C ALA A 76 -10.23 -20.09 -1.72
N THR A 77 -9.39 -19.25 -2.29
CA THR A 77 -9.79 -18.27 -3.31
C THR A 77 -9.47 -18.73 -4.72
N ASN A 78 -8.19 -19.05 -4.98
CA ASN A 78 -7.73 -19.25 -6.35
C ASN A 78 -7.98 -20.67 -6.87
N LEU A 79 -7.84 -21.69 -5.99
CA LEU A 79 -8.04 -23.09 -6.40
C LEU A 79 -9.51 -23.53 -6.35
N ARG A 80 -10.34 -22.87 -5.53
CA ARG A 80 -11.75 -23.22 -5.31
C ARG A 80 -12.73 -22.11 -5.68
N ARG A 81 -12.27 -21.07 -6.29
CA ARG A 81 -13.02 -19.84 -6.60
C ARG A 81 -14.42 -20.09 -7.18
N THR A 82 -14.54 -21.00 -8.13
CA THR A 82 -15.81 -21.34 -8.79
C THR A 82 -16.70 -22.27 -7.97
N ARG A 83 -16.21 -22.79 -6.82
CA ARG A 83 -16.92 -23.76 -5.98
C ARG A 83 -17.35 -23.19 -4.63
N ASN A 84 -16.94 -21.96 -4.29
CA ASN A 84 -17.38 -21.28 -3.08
C ASN A 84 -18.48 -20.27 -3.44
N PRO A 85 -19.77 -20.53 -3.11
CA PRO A 85 -20.89 -19.64 -3.46
C PRO A 85 -20.74 -18.23 -2.91
N GLU A 86 -20.30 -18.07 -1.66
CA GLU A 86 -20.12 -16.74 -1.03
C GLU A 86 -19.09 -15.90 -1.78
N LEU A 87 -17.97 -16.52 -2.15
CA LEU A 87 -16.94 -15.83 -2.93
C LEU A 87 -17.43 -15.48 -4.35
N VAL A 88 -18.27 -16.34 -4.96
CA VAL A 88 -18.88 -16.04 -6.26
C VAL A 88 -19.80 -14.83 -6.16
N GLU A 89 -20.64 -14.76 -5.13
CA GLU A 89 -21.54 -13.62 -4.88
C GLU A 89 -20.74 -12.34 -4.61
N TRP A 90 -19.70 -12.42 -3.78
CA TRP A 90 -18.81 -11.29 -3.54
C TRP A 90 -18.22 -10.75 -4.84
N TRP A 91 -17.71 -11.64 -5.70
CA TRP A 91 -17.13 -11.24 -6.98
C TRP A 91 -18.17 -10.66 -7.95
N GLN A 92 -19.39 -11.19 -7.96
CA GLN A 92 -20.47 -10.63 -8.78
C GLN A 92 -20.79 -9.18 -8.39
N GLU A 93 -20.75 -8.87 -7.10
CA GLU A 93 -20.95 -7.50 -6.64
C GLU A 93 -19.75 -6.60 -6.98
N ALA A 94 -18.54 -7.04 -6.66
CA ALA A 94 -17.31 -6.32 -6.95
C ALA A 94 -17.16 -5.96 -8.44
N LEU A 95 -17.51 -6.86 -9.33
CA LEU A 95 -17.44 -6.67 -10.80
C LEU A 95 -18.36 -5.56 -11.33
N LYS A 96 -19.36 -5.12 -10.57
CA LYS A 96 -20.20 -3.96 -10.95
C LYS A 96 -19.45 -2.63 -10.86
N ALA A 97 -18.42 -2.56 -10.01
CA ALA A 97 -17.67 -1.35 -9.74
C ALA A 97 -16.24 -1.37 -10.33
N ARG A 98 -15.76 -2.52 -10.84
CA ARG A 98 -14.38 -2.65 -11.36
C ARG A 98 -14.37 -3.18 -12.81
N SER A 99 -13.40 -2.70 -13.59
CA SER A 99 -13.17 -3.15 -14.97
C SER A 99 -11.90 -3.99 -15.13
N GLY A 100 -11.07 -4.05 -14.10
CA GLY A 100 -9.79 -4.75 -14.13
C GLY A 100 -8.90 -4.34 -12.98
N GLY A 101 -7.61 -4.43 -13.22
CA GLY A 101 -6.58 -4.13 -12.24
C GLY A 101 -5.48 -5.19 -12.28
N PHE A 102 -4.61 -5.16 -11.31
CA PHE A 102 -3.56 -6.16 -11.13
C PHE A 102 -3.21 -6.29 -9.65
N ASP A 103 -2.65 -7.44 -9.31
CA ASP A 103 -2.25 -7.79 -7.95
C ASP A 103 -0.74 -8.02 -7.90
N ARG A 104 -0.14 -7.74 -6.73
CA ARG A 104 1.24 -8.07 -6.39
C ARG A 104 1.26 -8.82 -5.07
N LEU A 105 2.15 -9.82 -4.97
CA LEU A 105 2.53 -10.35 -3.68
C LEU A 105 3.75 -9.58 -3.19
N LEU A 106 3.63 -8.98 -2.02
CA LEU A 106 4.68 -8.17 -1.42
C LEU A 106 5.29 -8.91 -0.22
N GLY A 107 6.59 -8.72 -0.04
CA GLY A 107 7.28 -9.13 1.18
C GLY A 107 7.79 -7.91 1.94
N ALA A 108 7.46 -7.82 3.23
CA ALA A 108 7.96 -6.76 4.09
C ALA A 108 9.50 -6.77 4.16
N ALA A 109 10.12 -5.60 3.96
CA ALA A 109 11.56 -5.46 4.14
C ALA A 109 11.93 -5.41 5.65
N PRO A 110 13.18 -5.66 6.03
CA PRO A 110 13.62 -5.50 7.42
C PRO A 110 13.34 -4.09 7.95
N GLY A 111 12.64 -4.00 9.09
CA GLY A 111 12.22 -2.74 9.70
C GLY A 111 10.94 -2.14 9.12
N CYS A 112 10.24 -2.85 8.24
CA CYS A 112 8.87 -2.52 7.86
C CYS A 112 7.95 -2.70 9.08
N PRO A 113 7.10 -1.71 9.45
CA PRO A 113 6.09 -1.91 10.48
C PRO A 113 5.15 -3.06 10.14
N SER A 114 4.83 -3.89 11.12
CA SER A 114 3.75 -4.87 10.98
C SER A 114 2.39 -4.21 11.16
N LEU A 115 1.32 -4.89 10.78
CA LEU A 115 -0.04 -4.41 11.05
C LEU A 115 -0.28 -4.22 12.56
N ALA A 116 0.30 -5.09 13.39
CA ALA A 116 0.24 -4.95 14.85
C ALA A 116 0.99 -3.70 15.35
N ASP A 117 2.16 -3.37 14.78
CA ASP A 117 2.91 -2.16 15.12
C ASP A 117 2.13 -0.89 14.72
N LEU A 118 1.50 -0.88 13.56
CA LEU A 118 0.67 0.23 13.09
C LEU A 118 -0.55 0.46 13.99
N ARG A 119 -1.20 -0.62 14.45
CA ARG A 119 -2.28 -0.55 15.44
C ARG A 119 -1.79 0.02 16.77
N ALA A 120 -0.68 -0.49 17.30
CA ALA A 120 -0.10 -0.05 18.57
C ALA A 120 0.41 1.40 18.49
N GLY A 121 0.98 1.80 17.37
CA GLY A 121 1.49 3.16 17.11
C GLY A 121 0.42 4.19 16.79
N ALA A 122 -0.85 3.79 16.68
CA ALA A 122 -1.97 4.64 16.27
C ALA A 122 -1.65 5.47 15.00
N VAL A 123 -0.95 4.85 14.05
CA VAL A 123 -0.60 5.49 12.78
C VAL A 123 -1.87 5.75 11.99
N SER A 124 -2.10 7.01 11.60
CA SER A 124 -3.28 7.39 10.83
C SER A 124 -2.99 8.59 9.93
N GLY A 125 -3.77 8.74 8.86
CA GLY A 125 -3.69 9.86 7.94
C GLY A 125 -5.00 10.08 7.19
N SER A 126 -5.14 11.24 6.57
CA SER A 126 -6.20 11.55 5.60
C SER A 126 -5.67 11.59 4.17
N VAL A 127 -4.35 11.71 4.01
CA VAL A 127 -3.63 11.58 2.74
C VAL A 127 -2.56 10.51 2.88
N PHE A 128 -2.48 9.62 1.91
CA PHE A 128 -1.42 8.62 1.81
C PHE A 128 -0.64 8.79 0.53
N VAL A 129 0.68 8.67 0.65
CA VAL A 129 1.56 8.62 -0.52
C VAL A 129 1.83 7.16 -0.82
N HIS A 130 1.47 6.72 -2.01
CA HIS A 130 1.76 5.41 -2.55
C HIS A 130 2.86 5.55 -3.60
N GLU A 131 4.07 5.13 -3.25
CA GLU A 131 5.20 5.19 -4.16
C GLU A 131 5.55 3.81 -4.69
N ILE A 132 5.73 3.73 -6.00
CA ILE A 132 6.28 2.57 -6.69
C ILE A 132 7.60 2.99 -7.33
N SER A 133 8.67 2.31 -6.93
CA SER A 133 10.00 2.53 -7.50
C SER A 133 10.47 1.30 -8.26
N GLU A 134 11.01 1.54 -9.47
CA GLU A 134 11.77 0.53 -10.20
C GLU A 134 13.24 0.60 -9.75
N VAL A 135 13.83 -0.56 -9.52
CA VAL A 135 15.22 -0.69 -9.07
C VAL A 135 16.01 -1.63 -9.98
N GLN A 136 17.31 -1.57 -9.91
CA GLN A 136 18.16 -2.55 -10.59
C GLN A 136 17.89 -3.96 -10.04
N PRO A 137 17.98 -5.03 -10.86
CA PRO A 137 17.81 -6.40 -10.40
C PRO A 137 18.64 -6.70 -9.16
N GLY A 138 18.02 -7.26 -8.13
CA GLY A 138 18.64 -7.59 -6.86
C GLY A 138 18.89 -6.41 -5.91
N ALA A 139 18.56 -5.16 -6.28
CA ALA A 139 18.78 -3.98 -5.43
C ALA A 139 17.63 -3.69 -4.44
N ALA A 140 16.50 -4.38 -4.52
CA ALA A 140 15.27 -4.05 -3.80
C ALA A 140 15.48 -3.84 -2.29
N LEU A 141 16.06 -4.79 -1.59
CA LEU A 141 16.25 -4.69 -0.13
C LEU A 141 17.28 -3.63 0.26
N GLY A 142 18.34 -3.43 -0.54
CA GLY A 142 19.32 -2.36 -0.33
C GLY A 142 18.70 -0.98 -0.51
N TYR A 143 17.87 -0.80 -1.53
CA TYR A 143 17.12 0.43 -1.74
C TYR A 143 16.14 0.71 -0.60
N LEU A 144 15.37 -0.29 -0.16
CA LEU A 144 14.43 -0.14 0.96
C LEU A 144 15.13 0.16 2.30
N ALA A 145 16.35 -0.37 2.50
CA ALA A 145 17.18 0.02 3.64
C ALA A 145 17.57 1.51 3.57
N ALA A 146 17.98 2.01 2.40
CA ALA A 146 18.27 3.44 2.21
C ALA A 146 17.03 4.33 2.40
N VAL A 147 15.85 3.88 1.95
CA VAL A 147 14.58 4.57 2.23
C VAL A 147 14.36 4.71 3.74
N ARG A 148 14.49 3.63 4.48
CA ARG A 148 14.32 3.63 5.93
C ARG A 148 15.32 4.53 6.65
N GLU A 149 16.58 4.48 6.24
CA GLU A 149 17.69 5.14 6.96
C GLU A 149 17.81 6.62 6.62
N THR A 150 17.45 7.02 5.40
CA THR A 150 17.64 8.39 4.92
C THR A 150 16.33 9.10 4.61
N ARG A 151 15.44 8.47 3.85
CA ARG A 151 14.20 9.14 3.43
C ARG A 151 13.17 9.22 4.54
N ALA A 152 13.04 8.19 5.36
CA ALA A 152 12.04 8.18 6.41
C ALA A 152 12.23 9.30 7.45
N PRO A 153 13.44 9.58 7.96
CA PRO A 153 13.66 10.75 8.81
C PRO A 153 13.35 12.08 8.12
N LEU A 154 13.74 12.24 6.85
CA LEU A 154 13.42 13.44 6.07
C LEU A 154 11.92 13.66 5.97
N LEU A 155 11.15 12.62 5.61
CA LEU A 155 9.71 12.71 5.46
C LEU A 155 9.00 12.93 6.81
N ALA A 156 9.52 12.36 7.90
CA ALA A 156 8.98 12.55 9.24
C ALA A 156 9.04 14.03 9.68
N ASP A 157 10.10 14.75 9.36
CA ASP A 157 10.24 16.18 9.62
C ASP A 157 9.19 17.02 8.89
N HIS A 158 8.54 16.45 7.85
CA HIS A 158 7.47 17.06 7.06
C HIS A 158 6.11 16.39 7.28
N GLY A 159 5.89 15.75 8.44
CA GLY A 159 4.58 15.22 8.83
C GLY A 159 4.16 13.94 8.11
N HIS A 160 5.11 13.15 7.59
CA HIS A 160 4.84 11.85 7.01
C HIS A 160 5.29 10.73 7.92
N THR A 161 4.46 9.73 8.11
CA THR A 161 4.77 8.52 8.88
C THR A 161 4.85 7.32 7.97
N LEU A 162 5.91 6.52 8.11
CA LEU A 162 6.07 5.30 7.33
C LEU A 162 5.01 4.26 7.71
N VAL A 163 4.25 3.81 6.71
CA VAL A 163 3.29 2.70 6.82
C VAL A 163 3.91 1.39 6.37
N GLY A 164 4.70 1.41 5.30
CA GLY A 164 5.31 0.18 4.85
C GLY A 164 6.43 0.31 3.84
N LEU A 165 7.29 -0.72 3.84
CA LEU A 165 8.45 -0.91 2.96
C LEU A 165 8.37 -2.32 2.37
N TYR A 166 8.12 -2.45 1.07
CA TYR A 166 7.81 -3.74 0.48
C TYR A 166 8.63 -4.01 -0.78
N GLU A 167 9.21 -5.20 -0.85
CA GLU A 167 9.71 -5.80 -2.08
C GLU A 167 8.56 -6.49 -2.80
N VAL A 168 8.45 -6.32 -4.11
CA VAL A 168 7.53 -7.10 -4.93
C VAL A 168 8.12 -8.49 -5.14
N LEU A 169 7.46 -9.51 -4.63
CA LEU A 169 7.91 -10.89 -4.78
C LEU A 169 7.66 -11.40 -6.20
N MET A 170 8.50 -12.34 -6.64
CA MET A 170 8.48 -12.87 -8.02
C MET A 170 8.79 -11.79 -9.09
N ASN A 171 9.32 -10.66 -8.64
CA ASN A 171 9.77 -9.54 -9.47
C ASN A 171 10.93 -8.86 -8.75
N ASP A 172 12.12 -8.85 -9.31
CA ASP A 172 13.34 -8.36 -8.66
C ASP A 172 13.68 -6.91 -8.99
N VAL A 173 12.76 -6.20 -9.63
CA VAL A 173 12.98 -4.83 -10.13
C VAL A 173 11.97 -3.81 -9.59
N GLU A 174 11.09 -4.18 -8.67
CA GLU A 174 10.05 -3.28 -8.20
C GLU A 174 9.91 -3.31 -6.67
N VAL A 175 9.69 -2.15 -6.07
CA VAL A 175 9.40 -1.98 -4.65
C VAL A 175 8.23 -1.01 -4.45
N VAL A 176 7.53 -1.14 -3.33
CA VAL A 176 6.41 -0.29 -2.94
C VAL A 176 6.69 0.30 -1.56
N THR A 177 6.47 1.60 -1.39
CA THR A 177 6.45 2.25 -0.08
C THR A 177 5.14 3.01 0.11
N ILE A 178 4.63 3.03 1.35
CA ILE A 178 3.40 3.74 1.71
C ILE A 178 3.69 4.64 2.90
N TRP A 179 3.17 5.88 2.82
CA TRP A 179 3.35 6.90 3.86
C TRP A 179 1.99 7.49 4.22
N ALA A 180 1.74 7.69 5.52
CA ALA A 180 0.58 8.38 6.03
C ALA A 180 0.91 9.85 6.31
N SER A 181 0.03 10.77 5.94
CA SER A 181 0.15 12.21 6.18
C SER A 181 -1.24 12.86 6.24
N ASP A 182 -1.26 14.17 6.16
CA ASP A 182 -2.45 14.99 5.91
C ASP A 182 -2.16 16.03 4.83
N PRO A 183 -3.16 16.78 4.34
CA PRO A 183 -2.96 17.76 3.28
C PRO A 183 -1.93 18.83 3.63
N ALA A 184 -1.88 19.28 4.88
CA ALA A 184 -0.95 20.34 5.31
C ALA A 184 0.49 19.82 5.37
N GLY A 185 0.70 18.60 5.90
CA GLY A 185 2.00 17.95 5.91
C GLY A 185 2.52 17.69 4.51
N HIS A 186 1.65 17.19 3.61
CA HIS A 186 2.05 16.96 2.22
C HIS A 186 2.36 18.27 1.47
N GLU A 187 1.55 19.33 1.65
CA GLU A 187 1.83 20.65 1.10
C GLU A 187 3.19 21.19 1.60
N ALA A 188 3.48 21.07 2.90
CA ALA A 188 4.75 21.51 3.48
C ALA A 188 5.94 20.78 2.86
N LEU A 189 5.83 19.46 2.66
CA LEU A 189 6.85 18.65 1.98
C LEU A 189 7.11 19.15 0.57
N MET A 190 6.05 19.33 -0.24
CA MET A 190 6.17 19.77 -1.62
C MET A 190 6.77 21.17 -1.74
N ARG A 191 6.34 22.11 -0.87
CA ARG A 191 6.91 23.47 -0.83
C ARG A 191 8.39 23.48 -0.46
N ALA A 192 8.81 22.65 0.50
CA ALA A 192 10.21 22.55 0.88
C ALA A 192 11.08 21.99 -0.26
N ALA A 193 10.56 20.98 -0.98
CA ALA A 193 11.23 20.43 -2.14
C ALA A 193 11.35 21.43 -3.30
N ASP A 194 10.26 22.12 -3.63
CA ASP A 194 10.25 23.13 -4.72
C ASP A 194 11.17 24.32 -4.42
N ALA A 195 11.19 24.77 -3.18
CA ALA A 195 12.05 25.88 -2.77
C ALA A 195 13.54 25.51 -2.68
N GLY A 196 13.87 24.21 -2.72
CA GLY A 196 15.23 23.73 -2.46
C GLY A 196 15.75 24.14 -1.07
N SER A 197 14.83 24.38 -0.12
CA SER A 197 15.17 24.89 1.22
C SER A 197 15.79 23.84 2.12
N ASP A 198 15.68 22.57 1.78
CA ASP A 198 16.29 21.44 2.46
C ASP A 198 17.13 20.63 1.48
N GLU A 199 18.44 20.73 1.60
CA GLU A 199 19.39 20.04 0.70
C GLU A 199 19.30 18.50 0.77
N ARG A 200 18.66 17.96 1.83
CA ARG A 200 18.45 16.51 1.97
C ARG A 200 17.59 15.93 0.85
N PHE A 201 16.69 16.72 0.22
CA PHE A 201 15.93 16.26 -0.94
C PHE A 201 16.85 15.92 -2.13
N ALA A 202 17.76 16.82 -2.46
CA ALA A 202 18.71 16.59 -3.53
C ALA A 202 19.65 15.42 -3.21
N ALA A 203 20.16 15.37 -1.96
CA ALA A 203 21.00 14.28 -1.48
C ALA A 203 20.26 12.92 -1.53
N TRP A 204 18.98 12.89 -1.18
CA TRP A 204 18.15 11.68 -1.29
C TRP A 204 18.04 11.19 -2.73
N HIS A 205 17.76 12.07 -3.68
CA HIS A 205 17.64 11.67 -5.09
C HIS A 205 18.93 11.02 -5.61
N GLU A 206 20.10 11.57 -5.24
CA GLU A 206 21.39 10.98 -5.59
C GLU A 206 21.59 9.62 -4.92
N GLN A 207 21.35 9.55 -3.60
CA GLN A 207 21.48 8.30 -2.84
C GLN A 207 20.56 7.21 -3.36
N ALA A 208 19.32 7.55 -3.72
CA ALA A 208 18.35 6.60 -4.27
C ALA A 208 18.85 5.99 -5.60
N ARG A 209 19.48 6.81 -6.48
CA ARG A 209 20.12 6.30 -7.71
C ARG A 209 21.29 5.37 -7.41
N VAL A 210 22.14 5.74 -6.46
CA VAL A 210 23.26 4.90 -6.02
C VAL A 210 22.77 3.58 -5.41
N ALA A 211 21.64 3.61 -4.68
CA ALA A 211 20.99 2.44 -4.13
C ALA A 211 20.23 1.59 -5.18
N GLY A 212 20.28 1.98 -6.45
CA GLY A 212 19.76 1.19 -7.57
C GLY A 212 18.42 1.65 -8.13
N ARG A 213 17.81 2.75 -7.67
CA ARG A 213 16.57 3.25 -8.24
C ARG A 213 16.79 3.74 -9.66
N THR A 214 15.97 3.24 -10.60
CA THR A 214 15.99 3.60 -12.01
C THR A 214 14.84 4.52 -12.38
N ARG A 215 13.66 4.27 -11.80
CA ARG A 215 12.44 5.07 -11.98
C ARG A 215 11.63 5.08 -10.71
N TRP A 216 10.74 6.06 -10.57
CA TRP A 216 9.77 6.12 -9.49
C TRP A 216 8.55 6.92 -9.92
N ARG A 217 7.44 6.64 -9.27
CA ARG A 217 6.22 7.42 -9.34
C ARG A 217 5.54 7.42 -7.98
N GLU A 218 4.86 8.49 -7.69
CA GLU A 218 4.01 8.64 -6.52
C GLU A 218 2.59 8.95 -6.95
N GLU A 219 1.64 8.49 -6.19
CA GLU A 219 0.25 8.87 -6.30
C GLU A 219 -0.31 9.10 -4.90
N LEU A 220 -1.21 10.08 -4.78
CA LEU A 220 -1.87 10.36 -3.52
C LEU A 220 -3.17 9.57 -3.44
N MET A 221 -3.47 9.12 -2.23
CA MET A 221 -4.65 8.33 -1.95
C MET A 221 -5.36 8.86 -0.70
N THR A 222 -6.68 8.68 -0.65
CA THR A 222 -7.49 8.93 0.55
C THR A 222 -8.06 7.60 1.06
N PRO A 223 -8.02 7.32 2.38
CA PRO A 223 -8.47 6.05 2.93
C PRO A 223 -10.00 5.99 3.04
N HIS A 224 -10.56 4.77 3.04
CA HIS A 224 -11.92 4.57 3.52
C HIS A 224 -11.99 4.87 5.03
N PRO A 225 -13.03 5.60 5.51
CA PRO A 225 -13.10 6.04 6.91
C PRO A 225 -13.08 4.89 7.93
N ASP A 226 -13.63 3.75 7.59
CA ASP A 226 -13.72 2.57 8.48
C ASP A 226 -12.49 1.65 8.41
N THR A 227 -11.35 2.15 7.92
CA THR A 227 -10.10 1.39 7.92
C THR A 227 -9.16 1.81 9.05
N LEU A 228 -8.27 0.90 9.46
CA LEU A 228 -7.35 1.07 10.58
C LEU A 228 -6.56 2.38 10.53
N LEU A 229 -6.10 2.77 9.33
CA LEU A 229 -5.19 3.89 9.15
C LEU A 229 -5.91 5.22 8.87
N SER A 230 -7.24 5.22 8.82
CA SER A 230 -8.04 6.44 8.62
C SER A 230 -8.13 7.26 9.89
N ARG A 231 -8.15 8.61 9.76
CA ARG A 231 -8.51 9.52 10.84
C ARG A 231 -10.02 9.65 11.06
N GLY A 232 -10.84 8.94 10.29
CA GLY A 232 -12.31 8.94 10.43
C GLY A 232 -13.03 10.13 9.81
N ASP A 233 -12.31 11.17 9.40
CA ASP A 233 -12.82 12.41 8.78
C ASP A 233 -12.43 12.55 7.29
N SER A 234 -11.88 11.51 6.72
CA SER A 234 -11.56 11.43 5.29
C SER A 234 -12.77 10.94 4.49
N LEU A 235 -13.31 11.82 3.69
CA LEU A 235 -14.41 11.81 2.69
C LEU A 235 -15.65 12.56 3.10
#